data_0b3354626e896f57320375edf0b7504d
#
_entry.id   0b3354626e896f57320375edf0b7504d
#
_cell.length_a   1.000
_cell.length_b   1.000
_cell.length_c   1.000
_cell.angle_alpha   90.00
_cell.angle_beta   90.00
_cell.angle_gamma   90.00
#
_symmetry.space_group_name_H-M   'P 1'
#
loop_
_entity.id
_entity.type
_entity.pdbx_description
1 polymer ?
#
loop_
_entity_poly.entity_id
_entity_poly.type
_entity_poly.pdbx_seq_one_letter_code
_entity_poly.pdbx_strand_id
1 'polypeptide(L)'
;MPVTLATLKAALRIGYTDDDAELTRLLAAAESYVERRTGVALSSGTQTMYLASFADTMVPVHPFTSLTSVAYTYGGSSVTMAAADYYVDRSCGPLPVLRFLKAPATDEGTPITVTYVAGYASIPNELVSAIIGITGAWYNNPEASQPISLSVVPMGTDAILDLWQVRSPLR
;
A
#
# COMPACT_ATOMS: atom_id res chain seq x y z
N MET A 1 -4.11 3.38 -11.81
CA MET A 1 -4.25 1.91 -11.81
C MET A 1 -2.90 1.32 -12.21
N PRO A 2 -2.33 0.49 -11.39
CA PRO A 2 -1.02 -0.11 -11.65
C PRO A 2 -1.02 -1.15 -12.80
N VAL A 3 -2.13 -1.84 -13.00
CA VAL A 3 -2.33 -2.74 -14.16
C VAL A 3 -3.37 -2.14 -15.08
N THR A 4 -3.09 -2.08 -16.39
CA THR A 4 -4.05 -1.52 -17.35
C THR A 4 -5.08 -2.58 -17.79
N LEU A 5 -6.30 -2.14 -18.15
CA LEU A 5 -7.32 -3.02 -18.70
C LEU A 5 -6.82 -3.75 -19.96
N ALA A 6 -6.03 -3.06 -20.79
CA ALA A 6 -5.45 -3.66 -21.98
C ALA A 6 -4.50 -4.82 -21.65
N THR A 7 -3.64 -4.64 -20.63
CA THR A 7 -2.74 -5.72 -20.15
C THR A 7 -3.53 -6.89 -19.58
N LEU A 8 -4.59 -6.62 -18.81
CA LEU A 8 -5.47 -7.64 -18.26
C LEU A 8 -6.14 -8.45 -19.39
N LYS A 9 -6.77 -7.76 -20.35
CA LYS A 9 -7.45 -8.40 -21.49
C LYS A 9 -6.51 -9.24 -22.33
N ALA A 10 -5.30 -8.73 -22.61
CA ALA A 10 -4.29 -9.48 -23.35
C ALA A 10 -3.89 -10.78 -22.61
N ALA A 11 -3.69 -10.71 -21.29
CA ALA A 11 -3.35 -11.87 -20.46
C ALA A 11 -4.49 -12.90 -20.38
N LEU A 12 -5.73 -12.45 -20.27
CA LEU A 12 -6.92 -13.30 -20.23
C LEU A 12 -7.44 -13.71 -21.62
N ARG A 13 -6.82 -13.23 -22.71
CA ARG A 13 -7.22 -13.48 -24.11
C ARG A 13 -8.65 -13.04 -24.43
N ILE A 14 -9.08 -11.91 -23.84
CA ILE A 14 -10.41 -11.32 -24.05
C ILE A 14 -10.30 -10.29 -25.18
N GLY A 15 -10.97 -10.54 -26.31
CA GLY A 15 -10.92 -9.67 -27.49
C GLY A 15 -12.11 -8.72 -27.65
N TYR A 16 -13.18 -8.91 -26.88
CA TYR A 16 -14.42 -8.11 -26.94
C TYR A 16 -14.44 -7.04 -25.85
N THR A 17 -15.38 -6.07 -25.96
CA THR A 17 -15.45 -4.89 -25.08
C THR A 17 -16.67 -4.88 -24.17
N ASP A 18 -17.57 -5.85 -24.29
CA ASP A 18 -18.86 -5.86 -23.61
C ASP A 18 -18.69 -5.93 -22.08
N ASP A 19 -17.63 -6.57 -21.60
CA ASP A 19 -17.35 -6.76 -20.19
C ASP A 19 -16.29 -5.78 -19.63
N ASP A 20 -15.90 -4.75 -20.38
CA ASP A 20 -14.82 -3.83 -19.98
C ASP A 20 -15.12 -3.12 -18.66
N ALA A 21 -16.38 -2.77 -18.41
CA ALA A 21 -16.78 -2.13 -17.15
C ALA A 21 -16.61 -3.09 -15.95
N GLU A 22 -17.03 -4.35 -16.12
CA GLU A 22 -16.91 -5.36 -15.09
C GLU A 22 -15.45 -5.74 -14.85
N LEU A 23 -14.66 -5.94 -15.90
CA LEU A 23 -13.22 -6.20 -15.80
C LEU A 23 -12.48 -5.05 -15.08
N THR A 24 -12.86 -3.81 -15.35
CA THR A 24 -12.29 -2.64 -14.67
C THR A 24 -12.62 -2.65 -13.18
N ARG A 25 -13.87 -2.97 -12.82
CA ARG A 25 -14.32 -3.08 -11.43
C ARG A 25 -13.59 -4.19 -10.67
N LEU A 26 -13.48 -5.37 -11.28
CA LEU A 26 -12.77 -6.53 -10.70
C LEU A 26 -11.28 -6.26 -10.56
N LEU A 27 -10.66 -5.61 -11.54
CA LEU A 27 -9.26 -5.22 -11.49
C LEU A 27 -8.97 -4.28 -10.31
N ALA A 28 -9.79 -3.24 -10.14
CA ALA A 28 -9.65 -2.32 -9.01
C ALA A 28 -9.83 -3.02 -7.65
N ALA A 29 -10.76 -3.97 -7.58
CA ALA A 29 -10.97 -4.78 -6.38
C ALA A 29 -9.76 -5.70 -6.10
N ALA A 30 -9.19 -6.33 -7.12
CA ALA A 30 -8.00 -7.18 -6.99
C ALA A 30 -6.76 -6.37 -6.56
N GLU A 31 -6.56 -5.17 -7.12
CA GLU A 31 -5.50 -4.25 -6.68
C GLU A 31 -5.64 -3.91 -5.20
N SER A 32 -6.83 -3.51 -4.76
CA SER A 32 -7.09 -3.21 -3.35
C SER A 32 -6.91 -4.44 -2.44
N TYR A 33 -7.27 -5.63 -2.91
CA TYR A 33 -7.06 -6.87 -2.16
C TYR A 33 -5.56 -7.15 -1.97
N VAL A 34 -4.77 -7.03 -3.05
CA VAL A 34 -3.31 -7.24 -3.00
C VAL A 34 -2.65 -6.24 -2.05
N GLU A 35 -2.98 -4.94 -2.14
CA GLU A 35 -2.46 -3.93 -1.23
C GLU A 35 -2.75 -4.23 0.25
N ARG A 36 -3.98 -4.61 0.57
CA ARG A 36 -4.38 -4.95 1.94
C ARG A 36 -3.72 -6.24 2.44
N ARG A 37 -3.58 -7.24 1.58
CA ARG A 37 -3.01 -8.54 1.94
C ARG A 37 -1.51 -8.48 2.17
N THR A 38 -0.80 -7.67 1.38
CA THR A 38 0.66 -7.55 1.41
C THR A 38 1.15 -6.40 2.29
N GLY A 39 0.35 -5.35 2.50
CA GLY A 39 0.78 -4.10 3.14
C GLY A 39 1.65 -3.23 2.22
N VAL A 40 1.61 -3.49 0.93
CA VAL A 40 2.41 -2.80 -0.10
C VAL A 40 1.54 -1.82 -0.86
N ALA A 41 2.01 -0.60 -1.09
CA ALA A 41 1.37 0.34 -2.01
C ALA A 41 1.81 0.04 -3.44
N LEU A 42 0.86 -0.34 -4.29
CA LEU A 42 1.13 -0.71 -5.68
C LEU A 42 1.51 0.49 -6.55
N SER A 43 1.08 1.69 -6.22
CA SER A 43 1.43 2.91 -6.93
C SER A 43 2.11 3.93 -6.02
N SER A 44 3.11 4.62 -6.56
CA SER A 44 3.79 5.70 -5.83
C SER A 44 2.85 6.87 -5.60
N GLY A 45 2.77 7.32 -4.36
CA GLY A 45 1.92 8.43 -3.98
C GLY A 45 2.33 9.06 -2.65
N THR A 46 1.82 10.26 -2.42
CA THR A 46 1.99 10.94 -1.14
C THR A 46 1.04 10.33 -0.12
N GLN A 47 1.60 9.94 1.02
CA GLN A 47 0.89 9.38 2.15
C GLN A 47 1.02 10.30 3.35
N THR A 48 0.03 10.28 4.23
CA THR A 48 0.04 11.06 5.46
C THR A 48 -0.26 10.13 6.63
N MET A 49 0.56 10.22 7.68
CA MET A 49 0.27 9.57 8.95
C MET A 49 0.23 10.60 10.08
N TYR A 50 -0.55 10.30 11.10
CA TYR A 50 -0.73 11.16 12.26
C TYR A 50 -0.16 10.46 13.49
N LEU A 51 0.67 11.22 14.25
CA LEU A 51 1.29 10.72 15.48
C LEU A 51 0.80 11.55 16.66
N ALA A 52 0.64 10.89 17.80
CA ALA A 52 0.26 11.56 19.05
C ALA A 52 1.45 12.21 19.76
N SER A 53 2.69 11.77 19.46
CA SER A 53 3.91 12.27 20.10
C SER A 53 5.12 12.08 19.19
N PHE A 54 6.24 12.74 19.52
CA PHE A 54 7.55 12.56 18.86
C PHE A 54 8.26 11.28 19.33
N ALA A 55 7.54 10.16 19.31
CA ALA A 55 8.14 8.85 19.57
C ALA A 55 8.61 8.20 18.27
N ASP A 56 9.69 7.42 18.35
CA ASP A 56 10.17 6.62 17.22
C ASP A 56 9.05 5.75 16.69
N THR A 57 8.75 5.88 15.41
CA THR A 57 7.56 5.25 14.81
C THR A 57 7.89 4.60 13.48
N MET A 58 7.41 3.38 13.25
CA MET A 58 7.52 2.72 11.95
C MET A 58 6.64 3.40 10.91
N VAL A 59 7.17 3.56 9.69
CA VAL A 59 6.38 4.01 8.54
C VAL A 59 5.59 2.82 8.02
N PRO A 60 4.24 2.89 8.02
CA PRO A 60 3.41 1.69 7.83
C PRO A 60 3.31 1.21 6.39
N VAL A 61 3.68 2.03 5.39
CA VAL A 61 3.49 1.74 3.97
C VAL A 61 4.83 1.42 3.30
N HIS A 62 4.87 0.31 2.59
CA HIS A 62 6.03 -0.19 1.83
C HIS A 62 5.73 -0.17 0.31
N PRO A 63 6.74 0.07 -0.57
CA PRO A 63 8.07 0.56 -0.26
C PRO A 63 8.08 2.05 0.08
N PHE A 64 8.85 2.42 1.09
CA PHE A 64 9.07 3.80 1.44
C PHE A 64 10.10 4.44 0.51
N THR A 65 9.77 5.58 -0.08
CA THR A 65 10.64 6.31 -1.00
C THR A 65 11.36 7.45 -0.30
N SER A 66 10.62 8.41 0.22
CA SER A 66 11.17 9.61 0.87
C SER A 66 10.21 10.22 1.88
N LEU A 67 10.77 10.89 2.87
CA LEU A 67 10.02 11.74 3.79
C LEU A 67 9.93 13.16 3.20
N THR A 68 8.73 13.72 3.16
CA THR A 68 8.48 15.04 2.61
C THR A 68 8.53 16.10 3.69
N SER A 69 7.78 15.94 4.77
CA SER A 69 7.72 16.89 5.87
C SER A 69 7.17 16.26 7.15
N VAL A 70 7.56 16.86 8.26
CA VAL A 70 6.94 16.65 9.58
C VAL A 70 6.41 18.00 10.03
N ALA A 71 5.11 18.08 10.32
CA ALA A 71 4.47 19.28 10.79
C ALA A 71 3.74 19.04 12.13
N TYR A 72 3.72 20.04 13.00
CA TYR A 72 3.03 20.00 14.28
C TYR A 72 2.39 21.36 14.55
N THR A 73 1.48 21.43 15.52
CA THR A 73 0.83 22.70 15.90
C THR A 73 1.45 23.25 17.18
N TYR A 74 1.79 24.53 17.17
CA TYR A 74 2.27 25.25 18.34
C TYR A 74 1.71 26.68 18.35
N GLY A 75 1.07 27.08 19.44
CA GLY A 75 0.42 28.37 19.59
C GLY A 75 -0.71 28.59 18.57
N GLY A 76 -1.45 27.53 18.21
CA GLY A 76 -2.54 27.55 17.22
C GLY A 76 -2.07 27.65 15.76
N SER A 77 -0.76 27.60 15.51
CA SER A 77 -0.20 27.68 14.15
C SER A 77 0.54 26.40 13.76
N SER A 78 0.43 26.00 12.48
CA SER A 78 1.19 24.87 11.95
C SER A 78 2.65 25.24 11.74
N VAL A 79 3.54 24.45 12.32
CA VAL A 79 5.00 24.60 12.23
C VAL A 79 5.59 23.36 11.56
N THR A 80 6.44 23.58 10.55
CA THR A 80 7.20 22.49 9.93
C THR A 80 8.51 22.28 10.67
N MET A 81 8.77 21.03 11.06
CA MET A 81 9.99 20.63 11.74
C MET A 81 11.19 20.70 10.80
N ALA A 82 12.34 21.17 11.29
CA ALA A 82 13.55 21.22 10.50
C ALA A 82 14.05 19.80 10.18
N ALA A 83 14.52 19.58 8.95
CA ALA A 83 14.99 18.27 8.50
C ALA A 83 16.19 17.71 9.28
N ALA A 84 16.91 18.58 10.00
CA ALA A 84 18.01 18.18 10.89
C ALA A 84 17.53 17.59 12.24
N ASP A 85 16.27 17.74 12.59
CA ASP A 85 15.71 17.35 13.88
C ASP A 85 15.06 15.95 13.86
N TYR A 86 15.06 15.26 12.71
CA TYR A 86 14.60 13.89 12.53
C TYR A 86 15.37 13.18 11.41
N TYR A 87 15.31 11.87 11.39
CA TYR A 87 15.84 11.06 10.29
C TYR A 87 15.08 9.74 10.11
N VAL A 88 15.22 9.12 8.95
CA VAL A 88 14.61 7.84 8.65
C VAL A 88 15.68 6.75 8.71
N ASP A 89 15.55 5.87 9.68
CA ASP A 89 16.39 4.70 9.87
C ASP A 89 15.87 3.54 9.02
N ARG A 90 16.64 3.13 8.03
CA ARG A 90 16.32 2.03 7.11
C ARG A 90 17.01 0.72 7.49
N SER A 91 17.74 0.69 8.58
CA SER A 91 18.48 -0.52 9.02
C SER A 91 17.61 -1.53 9.76
N CYS A 92 16.43 -1.13 10.20
CA CYS A 92 15.55 -1.92 11.05
C CYS A 92 14.63 -2.93 10.31
N GLY A 93 14.90 -3.22 9.02
CA GLY A 93 14.12 -4.19 8.25
C GLY A 93 13.32 -3.56 7.09
N PRO A 94 12.27 -4.21 6.60
CA PRO A 94 11.53 -3.76 5.42
C PRO A 94 10.73 -2.47 5.64
N LEU A 95 10.36 -2.18 6.89
CA LEU A 95 9.68 -0.95 7.27
C LEU A 95 10.67 -0.01 7.95
N PRO A 96 10.93 1.18 7.38
CA PRO A 96 11.82 2.16 8.00
C PRO A 96 11.19 2.76 9.25
N VAL A 97 12.06 3.17 10.18
CA VAL A 97 11.67 3.84 11.43
C VAL A 97 11.97 5.33 11.31
N LEU A 98 10.96 6.16 11.50
CA LEU A 98 11.13 7.59 11.69
C LEU A 98 11.61 7.84 13.11
N ARG A 99 12.79 8.44 13.25
CA ARG A 99 13.40 8.78 14.54
C ARG A 99 13.46 10.28 14.71
N PHE A 100 13.08 10.75 15.89
CA PHE A 100 13.10 12.15 16.27
C PHE A 100 14.30 12.44 17.16
N LEU A 101 15.11 13.44 16.77
CA LEU A 101 16.25 13.92 17.54
C LEU A 101 15.83 15.01 18.54
N LYS A 102 14.71 15.67 18.25
CA LYS A 102 14.09 16.65 19.14
C LYS A 102 12.60 16.42 19.26
N ALA A 103 12.04 16.78 20.40
CA ALA A 103 10.61 16.76 20.67
C ALA A 103 10.19 18.19 21.08
N PRO A 104 9.86 19.06 20.12
CA PRO A 104 9.38 20.41 20.43
C PRO A 104 8.04 20.36 21.17
N ALA A 105 7.72 21.43 21.88
CA ALA A 105 6.40 21.55 22.48
C ALA A 105 5.32 21.62 21.39
N THR A 106 4.22 20.95 21.61
CA THR A 106 3.03 20.94 20.74
C THR A 106 1.81 21.37 21.55
N ASP A 107 0.80 21.89 20.88
CA ASP A 107 -0.48 22.16 21.50
C ASP A 107 -1.16 20.85 21.89
N GLU A 108 -1.73 20.79 23.10
CA GLU A 108 -2.36 19.59 23.63
C GLU A 108 -3.51 19.11 22.72
N GLY A 109 -3.56 17.81 22.48
CA GLY A 109 -4.59 17.18 21.64
C GLY A 109 -4.42 17.38 20.12
N THR A 110 -3.34 18.04 19.67
CA THR A 110 -3.07 18.19 18.23
C THR A 110 -2.13 17.10 17.73
N PRO A 111 -2.45 16.43 16.61
CA PRO A 111 -1.60 15.41 16.05
C PRO A 111 -0.39 16.00 15.32
N ILE A 112 0.72 15.29 15.36
CA ILE A 112 1.88 15.54 14.50
C ILE A 112 1.58 14.91 13.12
N THR A 113 1.68 15.70 12.08
CA THR A 113 1.40 15.27 10.70
C THR A 113 2.70 14.93 9.98
N VAL A 114 2.85 13.69 9.56
CA VAL A 114 4.02 13.22 8.82
C VAL A 114 3.60 12.91 7.39
N THR A 115 4.18 13.63 6.43
CA THR A 115 3.93 13.45 4.99
C THR A 115 5.13 12.78 4.34
N TYR A 116 4.90 11.70 3.61
CA TYR A 116 5.95 10.92 2.96
C TYR A 116 5.46 10.35 1.63
N VAL A 117 6.40 9.92 0.81
CA VAL A 117 6.12 9.24 -0.47
C VAL A 117 6.42 7.76 -0.28
N ALA A 118 5.44 6.93 -0.64
CA ALA A 118 5.58 5.48 -0.63
C ALA A 118 4.90 4.86 -1.86
N GLY A 119 5.24 3.62 -2.17
CA GLY A 119 4.71 2.88 -3.31
C GLY A 119 5.73 2.71 -4.43
N TYR A 120 5.40 1.79 -5.33
CA TYR A 120 6.25 1.47 -6.48
C TYR A 120 6.10 2.49 -7.60
N ALA A 121 7.22 2.91 -8.18
CA ALA A 121 7.23 3.64 -9.46
C ALA A 121 6.90 2.69 -10.63
N SER A 122 7.36 1.44 -10.54
CA SER A 122 7.02 0.35 -11.45
C SER A 122 6.80 -0.92 -10.63
N ILE A 123 5.63 -1.52 -10.77
CA ILE A 123 5.23 -2.69 -9.98
C ILE A 123 6.05 -3.91 -10.40
N PRO A 124 6.52 -4.76 -9.47
CA PRO A 124 7.11 -6.05 -9.78
C PRO A 124 6.15 -6.95 -10.56
N ASN A 125 6.67 -7.63 -11.59
CA ASN A 125 5.87 -8.50 -12.46
C ASN A 125 5.15 -9.63 -11.71
N GLU A 126 5.68 -10.07 -10.58
CA GLU A 126 5.05 -11.07 -9.72
C GLU A 126 3.72 -10.56 -9.16
N LEU A 127 3.69 -9.31 -8.67
CA LEU A 127 2.45 -8.68 -8.19
C LEU A 127 1.48 -8.41 -9.33
N VAL A 128 1.96 -8.02 -10.52
CA VAL A 128 1.12 -7.89 -11.73
C VAL A 128 0.48 -9.22 -12.06
N SER A 129 1.24 -10.32 -12.04
CA SER A 129 0.73 -11.67 -12.31
C SER A 129 -0.29 -12.12 -11.26
N ALA A 130 -0.06 -11.79 -10.00
CA ALA A 130 -1.00 -12.08 -8.92
C ALA A 130 -2.34 -11.32 -9.11
N ILE A 131 -2.30 -10.03 -9.44
CA ILE A 131 -3.49 -9.20 -9.71
C ILE A 131 -4.29 -9.77 -10.89
N ILE A 132 -3.61 -10.11 -12.00
CA ILE A 132 -4.24 -10.71 -13.19
C ILE A 132 -4.88 -12.06 -12.83
N GLY A 133 -4.18 -12.91 -12.07
CA GLY A 133 -4.68 -14.23 -11.66
C GLY A 133 -5.93 -14.11 -10.79
N ILE A 134 -5.95 -13.18 -9.80
CA ILE A 134 -7.11 -12.93 -8.96
C ILE A 134 -8.27 -12.40 -9.78
N THR A 135 -8.03 -11.41 -10.63
CA THR A 135 -9.07 -10.82 -11.49
C THR A 135 -9.67 -11.87 -12.41
N GLY A 136 -8.84 -12.70 -13.03
CA GLY A 136 -9.30 -13.80 -13.90
C GLY A 136 -10.11 -14.84 -13.14
N ALA A 137 -9.73 -15.21 -11.93
CA ALA A 137 -10.48 -16.13 -11.10
C ALA A 137 -11.86 -15.58 -10.73
N TRP A 138 -11.96 -14.31 -10.35
CA TRP A 138 -13.24 -13.67 -10.01
C TRP A 138 -14.14 -13.48 -11.25
N TYR A 139 -13.55 -13.15 -12.40
CA TYR A 139 -14.29 -13.01 -13.64
C TYR A 139 -14.88 -14.35 -14.10
N ASN A 140 -14.13 -15.45 -13.99
CA ASN A 140 -14.60 -16.78 -14.40
C ASN A 140 -15.57 -17.44 -13.40
N ASN A 141 -15.60 -16.96 -12.15
CA ASN A 141 -16.43 -17.52 -11.07
C ASN A 141 -17.22 -16.42 -10.36
N PRO A 142 -18.23 -15.81 -11.02
CA PRO A 142 -19.01 -14.72 -10.44
C PRO A 142 -19.88 -15.16 -9.27
N GLU A 143 -20.23 -16.45 -9.20
CA GLU A 143 -21.00 -17.03 -8.11
C GLU A 143 -20.09 -17.73 -7.09
N ALA A 144 -19.70 -16.99 -6.03
CA ALA A 144 -18.89 -17.54 -4.92
C ALA A 144 -19.62 -18.59 -4.04
N SER A 145 -20.83 -19.02 -4.41
CA SER A 145 -21.69 -19.93 -3.64
C SER A 145 -21.73 -21.36 -4.18
N GLN A 146 -20.69 -21.81 -4.88
CA GLN A 146 -20.63 -23.21 -5.29
C GLN A 146 -20.22 -24.11 -4.10
N PRO A 147 -20.85 -25.30 -3.91
CA PRO A 147 -20.56 -26.21 -2.80
C PRO A 147 -19.20 -26.90 -2.87
N ILE A 148 -18.42 -26.64 -3.89
CA ILE A 148 -17.03 -27.07 -4.01
C ILE A 148 -16.17 -25.92 -3.50
N SER A 149 -15.36 -26.18 -2.50
CA SER A 149 -14.38 -25.24 -1.89
C SER A 149 -13.29 -24.90 -2.91
N LEU A 150 -13.66 -24.14 -3.95
CA LEU A 150 -12.69 -23.49 -4.81
C LEU A 150 -12.11 -22.32 -4.01
N SER A 151 -10.80 -22.37 -3.78
CA SER A 151 -10.08 -21.23 -3.21
C SER A 151 -10.43 -19.99 -4.04
N VAL A 152 -11.01 -18.98 -3.40
CA VAL A 152 -11.39 -17.70 -4.04
C VAL A 152 -10.19 -17.02 -4.69
N VAL A 153 -9.00 -17.41 -4.28
CA VAL A 153 -7.72 -16.98 -4.81
C VAL A 153 -6.95 -18.22 -5.26
N PRO A 154 -6.41 -18.26 -6.50
CA PRO A 154 -5.60 -19.39 -6.97
C PRO A 154 -4.44 -19.67 -6.01
N MET A 155 -4.20 -20.94 -5.66
CA MET A 155 -3.17 -21.36 -4.68
C MET A 155 -1.78 -20.79 -5.01
N GLY A 156 -1.42 -20.68 -6.29
CA GLY A 156 -0.15 -20.05 -6.70
C GLY A 156 -0.08 -18.56 -6.43
N THR A 157 -1.20 -17.87 -6.45
CA THR A 157 -1.29 -16.43 -6.14
C THR A 157 -1.13 -16.17 -4.66
N ASP A 158 -1.72 -16.99 -3.79
CA ASP A 158 -1.53 -16.88 -2.34
C ASP A 158 -0.06 -17.02 -1.94
N ALA A 159 0.66 -17.97 -2.53
CA ALA A 159 2.08 -18.15 -2.28
C ALA A 159 2.91 -16.91 -2.67
N ILE A 160 2.57 -16.27 -3.80
CA ILE A 160 3.21 -15.02 -4.21
C ILE A 160 2.90 -13.91 -3.19
N LEU A 161 1.64 -13.75 -2.79
CA LEU A 161 1.24 -12.71 -1.85
C LEU A 161 1.90 -12.89 -0.47
N ASP A 162 2.07 -14.13 -0.01
CA ASP A 162 2.73 -14.43 1.27
C ASP A 162 4.22 -14.06 1.25
N LEU A 163 4.91 -14.22 0.11
CA LEU A 163 6.30 -13.78 -0.07
C LEU A 163 6.43 -12.24 -0.01
N TRP A 164 5.41 -11.54 -0.49
CA TRP A 164 5.38 -10.07 -0.51
C TRP A 164 4.76 -9.46 0.75
N GLN A 165 4.29 -10.27 1.68
CA GLN A 165 3.66 -9.75 2.89
C GLN A 165 4.67 -9.04 3.79
N VAL A 166 4.50 -7.74 3.94
CA VAL A 166 5.27 -6.93 4.89
C VAL A 166 4.64 -7.08 6.28
N ARG A 167 5.24 -7.93 7.12
CA ARG A 167 4.78 -8.10 8.50
C ARG A 167 5.30 -6.96 9.36
N SER A 168 4.40 -6.15 9.92
CA SER A 168 4.74 -5.23 10.99
C SER A 168 5.05 -6.03 12.25
N PRO A 169 6.18 -5.81 12.94
CA PRO A 169 6.47 -6.48 14.21
C PRO A 169 5.57 -6.00 15.38
N LEU A 170 4.64 -5.07 15.11
CA LEU A 170 3.73 -4.49 16.11
C LEU A 170 2.31 -5.11 16.04
N ARG A 171 2.20 -6.41 15.78
CA ARG A 171 0.96 -7.16 16.01
C ARG A 171 1.18 -8.23 17.05
#